data_7edecd68b98d49f1724307920415de92
#
_entry.id   7edecd68b98d49f1724307920415de92
#
_cell.length_a   1.000
_cell.length_b   1.000
_cell.length_c   1.000
_cell.angle_alpha   90.00
_cell.angle_beta   90.00
_cell.angle_gamma   90.00
#
_symmetry.space_group_name_H-M   'P 1'
#
loop_
_entity.id
_entity.type
_entity.pdbx_description
1 polymer ?
#
loop_
_entity_poly.entity_id
_entity_poly.type
_entity_poly.pdbx_seq_one_letter_code
_entity_poly.pdbx_strand_id
1 'polypeptide(L)'
;MNLIRSAIACNLDADILSASLPLLEEERVAAIEWSFDTLFKVKEVPEWFDALLDAYSQEGRLIGHGVFFSLFSGKWQPEQQQWLDHLRRLCSRFHFDHITEHFGFMTGADFHHGAPLSIPYTAQTLAIGRDRLARIADACGCPVGLENLAFSYSLEEVKRHGDFLEALISPLNGFIILDLHNLYCQLHNFSLDFETLIGLYPLERIREIHISGGSWETTALDPDRRVRRDTHDDRVPEEVFALLQKTIPLCPQLKYVVMEQLGTGLQSPESRQGFCQDFIKMEAIVVQSTHHSPGNTFLPPSPVSLGPVVEDLELYRQQLELSGILETALHYEDVLHRLQHSSLAGTAWNIEDWQPYMIETATNIAQKWRRKES
;
A
#
# COMPACT_ATOMS: atom_id res chain seq x y z
N MET A 1 25.15 -7.51 14.28
CA MET A 1 23.99 -6.74 14.72
C MET A 1 23.26 -6.32 13.47
N ASN A 2 22.03 -6.75 13.30
CA ASN A 2 21.25 -6.31 12.13
C ASN A 2 20.69 -4.91 12.44
N LEU A 3 21.17 -3.92 11.72
CA LEU A 3 20.64 -2.56 11.79
C LEU A 3 19.34 -2.48 10.96
N ILE A 4 18.47 -1.54 11.29
CA ILE A 4 17.36 -1.16 10.41
C ILE A 4 17.96 -0.67 9.08
N ARG A 5 17.40 -1.08 7.97
CA ARG A 5 17.91 -0.80 6.61
C ARG A 5 17.13 0.33 5.97
N SER A 6 17.84 1.30 5.41
CA SER A 6 17.26 2.34 4.55
C SER A 6 17.13 1.81 3.12
N ALA A 7 15.93 1.87 2.57
CA ALA A 7 15.59 1.32 1.27
C ALA A 7 14.87 2.36 0.39
N ILE A 8 14.80 2.07 -0.90
CA ILE A 8 13.99 2.82 -1.87
C ILE A 8 13.01 1.89 -2.57
N ALA A 9 11.84 2.39 -2.92
CA ALA A 9 10.99 1.79 -3.92
C ALA A 9 11.60 2.06 -5.31
N CYS A 10 11.97 1.00 -6.00
CA CYS A 10 12.69 1.08 -7.27
C CYS A 10 12.00 0.21 -8.33
N ASN A 11 11.29 0.87 -9.22
CA ASN A 11 10.60 0.24 -10.33
C ASN A 11 11.35 0.48 -11.66
N LEU A 12 10.94 -0.20 -12.73
CA LEU A 12 11.45 0.06 -14.08
C LEU A 12 10.86 1.37 -14.61
N ASP A 13 11.29 2.47 -14.04
CA ASP A 13 10.92 3.84 -14.39
C ASP A 13 12.18 4.68 -14.52
N ALA A 14 12.36 5.33 -15.67
CA ALA A 14 13.59 6.05 -15.98
C ALA A 14 13.86 7.23 -15.06
N ASP A 15 12.82 7.90 -14.56
CA ASP A 15 12.96 9.06 -13.68
C ASP A 15 13.32 8.63 -12.24
N ILE A 16 12.70 7.56 -11.73
CA ILE A 16 13.07 6.94 -10.44
C ILE A 16 14.52 6.48 -10.47
N LEU A 17 14.91 5.74 -11.52
CA LEU A 17 16.27 5.21 -11.66
C LEU A 17 17.30 6.33 -11.77
N SER A 18 17.00 7.38 -12.55
CA SER A 18 17.88 8.55 -12.66
C SER A 18 18.04 9.30 -11.34
N ALA A 19 16.96 9.39 -10.53
CA ALA A 19 17.01 10.01 -9.22
C ALA A 19 17.78 9.15 -8.20
N SER A 20 17.68 7.83 -8.31
CA SER A 20 18.29 6.87 -7.38
C SER A 20 19.78 6.63 -7.67
N LEU A 21 20.24 6.86 -8.91
CA LEU A 21 21.59 6.51 -9.36
C LEU A 21 22.70 7.04 -8.44
N PRO A 22 22.72 8.31 -8.01
CA PRO A 22 23.76 8.80 -7.09
C PRO A 22 23.79 8.04 -5.74
N LEU A 23 22.63 7.63 -5.23
CA LEU A 23 22.53 6.90 -3.97
C LEU A 23 23.01 5.44 -4.13
N LEU A 24 22.77 4.85 -5.30
CA LEU A 24 23.26 3.50 -5.65
C LEU A 24 24.77 3.50 -5.86
N GLU A 25 25.33 4.50 -6.56
CA GLU A 25 26.77 4.68 -6.76
C GLU A 25 27.55 4.91 -5.46
N GLU A 26 26.92 5.58 -4.49
CA GLU A 26 27.47 5.79 -3.14
C GLU A 26 27.23 4.59 -2.19
N GLU A 27 26.62 3.49 -2.67
CA GLU A 27 26.26 2.29 -1.88
C GLU A 27 25.37 2.57 -0.64
N ARG A 28 24.56 3.64 -0.68
CA ARG A 28 23.69 4.04 0.43
C ARG A 28 22.42 3.22 0.53
N VAL A 29 21.93 2.68 -0.60
CA VAL A 29 20.68 1.93 -0.67
C VAL A 29 20.89 0.54 -0.10
N ALA A 30 20.45 0.32 1.13
CA ALA A 30 20.67 -0.95 1.82
C ALA A 30 19.72 -2.08 1.36
N ALA A 31 18.56 -1.74 0.77
CA ALA A 31 17.63 -2.68 0.16
C ALA A 31 16.83 -1.99 -0.96
N ILE A 32 16.31 -2.77 -1.88
CA ILE A 32 15.37 -2.31 -2.92
C ILE A 32 14.03 -2.97 -2.68
N GLU A 33 12.98 -2.15 -2.67
CA GLU A 33 11.62 -2.61 -2.81
C GLU A 33 11.19 -2.50 -4.28
N TRP A 34 10.60 -3.56 -4.79
CA TRP A 34 10.18 -3.65 -6.17
C TRP A 34 8.69 -3.97 -6.27
N SER A 35 7.91 -3.09 -6.90
CA SER A 35 6.52 -3.36 -7.26
C SER A 35 6.47 -4.32 -8.46
N PHE A 36 6.70 -5.59 -8.18
CA PHE A 36 6.98 -6.63 -9.17
C PHE A 36 5.86 -6.86 -10.17
N ASP A 37 4.61 -6.65 -9.79
CA ASP A 37 3.44 -6.87 -10.64
C ASP A 37 3.20 -5.74 -11.66
N THR A 38 3.87 -4.62 -11.53
CA THR A 38 3.88 -3.56 -12.56
C THR A 38 4.49 -4.05 -13.87
N LEU A 39 5.34 -5.07 -13.84
CA LEU A 39 6.01 -5.64 -15.01
C LEU A 39 5.31 -6.87 -15.61
N PHE A 40 4.18 -7.33 -15.07
CA PHE A 40 3.51 -8.54 -15.58
C PHE A 40 3.04 -8.44 -17.05
N LYS A 41 2.82 -7.23 -17.56
CA LYS A 41 2.49 -6.97 -18.97
C LYS A 41 3.71 -6.57 -19.81
N VAL A 42 4.89 -6.39 -19.22
CA VAL A 42 6.12 -6.00 -19.92
C VAL A 42 6.73 -7.25 -20.56
N LYS A 43 6.96 -7.19 -21.87
CA LYS A 43 7.49 -8.34 -22.64
C LYS A 43 8.98 -8.58 -22.41
N GLU A 44 9.74 -7.51 -22.27
CA GLU A 44 11.20 -7.56 -22.16
C GLU A 44 11.65 -6.65 -21.02
N VAL A 45 12.27 -7.22 -20.01
CA VAL A 45 12.93 -6.49 -18.92
C VAL A 45 14.37 -6.25 -19.33
N PRO A 46 14.90 -5.02 -19.27
CA PRO A 46 16.30 -4.75 -19.64
C PRO A 46 17.27 -5.54 -18.77
N GLU A 47 18.35 -6.07 -19.40
CA GLU A 47 19.36 -6.88 -18.71
C GLU A 47 19.97 -6.18 -17.48
N TRP A 48 20.20 -4.87 -17.56
CA TRP A 48 20.77 -4.11 -16.46
C TRP A 48 19.82 -4.01 -15.25
N PHE A 49 18.49 -3.91 -15.47
CA PHE A 49 17.51 -3.89 -14.38
C PHE A 49 17.41 -5.26 -13.74
N ASP A 50 17.43 -6.29 -14.55
CA ASP A 50 17.47 -7.67 -14.14
C ASP A 50 18.72 -7.96 -13.28
N ALA A 51 19.91 -7.48 -13.70
CA ALA A 51 21.16 -7.59 -12.95
C ALA A 51 21.13 -6.81 -11.62
N LEU A 52 20.44 -5.65 -11.58
CA LEU A 52 20.24 -4.88 -10.34
C LEU A 52 19.40 -5.70 -9.34
N LEU A 53 18.29 -6.27 -9.79
CA LEU A 53 17.43 -7.11 -8.94
C LEU A 53 18.19 -8.37 -8.46
N ASP A 54 18.96 -9.02 -9.34
CA ASP A 54 19.78 -10.18 -8.99
C ASP A 54 20.81 -9.84 -7.90
N ALA A 55 21.49 -8.70 -7.99
CA ALA A 55 22.47 -8.28 -7.01
C ALA A 55 21.85 -8.12 -5.60
N TYR A 56 20.70 -7.43 -5.50
CA TYR A 56 20.01 -7.28 -4.23
C TYR A 56 19.39 -8.60 -3.74
N SER A 57 18.88 -9.42 -4.64
CA SER A 57 18.32 -10.75 -4.34
C SER A 57 19.36 -11.68 -3.72
N GLN A 58 20.57 -11.78 -4.30
CA GLN A 58 21.64 -12.66 -3.82
C GLN A 58 22.10 -12.30 -2.40
N GLU A 59 21.95 -11.04 -2.01
CA GLU A 59 22.32 -10.57 -0.67
C GLU A 59 21.14 -10.55 0.32
N GLY A 60 19.96 -11.04 -0.08
CA GLY A 60 18.74 -11.03 0.77
C GLY A 60 18.29 -9.60 1.11
N ARG A 61 18.43 -8.68 0.12
CA ARG A 61 18.09 -7.25 0.23
C ARG A 61 17.04 -6.81 -0.79
N LEU A 62 16.35 -7.78 -1.42
CA LEU A 62 15.24 -7.53 -2.32
C LEU A 62 13.91 -7.72 -1.59
N ILE A 63 13.04 -6.74 -1.67
CA ILE A 63 11.69 -6.72 -1.10
C ILE A 63 10.71 -6.72 -2.27
N GLY A 64 9.61 -7.45 -2.16
CA GLY A 64 8.56 -7.45 -3.18
C GLY A 64 7.29 -6.82 -2.65
N HIS A 65 6.76 -5.83 -3.39
CA HIS A 65 5.52 -5.13 -3.06
C HIS A 65 4.51 -5.31 -4.19
N GLY A 66 3.37 -5.92 -3.91
CA GLY A 66 2.25 -6.10 -4.84
C GLY A 66 1.30 -4.91 -4.76
N VAL A 67 0.79 -4.50 -5.93
CA VAL A 67 -0.06 -3.31 -6.06
C VAL A 67 -1.44 -3.67 -6.62
N PHE A 68 -1.55 -4.75 -7.43
CA PHE A 68 -2.71 -4.95 -8.29
C PHE A 68 -3.53 -6.21 -7.97
N PHE A 69 -3.21 -6.95 -6.93
CA PHE A 69 -3.90 -8.22 -6.65
C PHE A 69 -5.38 -8.05 -6.28
N SER A 70 -5.78 -6.89 -5.75
CA SER A 70 -7.14 -6.63 -5.26
C SER A 70 -7.58 -7.64 -4.21
N LEU A 71 -6.95 -7.58 -3.04
CA LEU A 71 -7.06 -8.56 -1.96
C LEU A 71 -8.50 -8.91 -1.59
N PHE A 72 -9.40 -7.92 -1.60
CA PHE A 72 -10.79 -8.07 -1.17
C PHE A 72 -11.79 -8.18 -2.31
N SER A 73 -11.38 -8.50 -3.54
CA SER A 73 -12.37 -8.81 -4.57
C SER A 73 -13.29 -9.92 -4.09
N GLY A 74 -14.60 -9.65 -4.06
CA GLY A 74 -15.61 -10.61 -3.62
C GLY A 74 -15.70 -11.85 -4.51
N LYS A 75 -15.21 -11.76 -5.75
CA LYS A 75 -15.12 -12.87 -6.70
C LYS A 75 -13.67 -13.17 -7.02
N TRP A 76 -13.35 -14.45 -7.14
CA TRP A 76 -12.06 -14.89 -7.65
C TRP A 76 -11.99 -14.68 -9.17
N GLN A 77 -10.98 -13.94 -9.60
CA GLN A 77 -10.75 -13.65 -11.01
C GLN A 77 -9.63 -14.56 -11.57
N PRO A 78 -9.73 -15.00 -12.85
CA PRO A 78 -8.64 -15.76 -13.48
C PRO A 78 -7.31 -15.03 -13.43
N GLU A 79 -7.32 -13.70 -13.47
CA GLU A 79 -6.16 -12.82 -13.38
C GLU A 79 -5.46 -12.92 -12.03
N GLN A 80 -6.20 -13.15 -10.95
CA GLN A 80 -5.59 -13.38 -9.62
C GLN A 80 -4.81 -14.71 -9.61
N GLN A 81 -5.31 -15.75 -10.29
CA GLN A 81 -4.54 -16.99 -10.44
C GLN A 81 -3.27 -16.75 -11.27
N GLN A 82 -3.37 -16.03 -12.37
CA GLN A 82 -2.21 -15.68 -13.21
C GLN A 82 -1.19 -14.87 -12.43
N TRP A 83 -1.64 -13.94 -11.59
CA TRP A 83 -0.78 -13.14 -10.70
C TRP A 83 -0.01 -14.04 -9.73
N LEU A 84 -0.67 -14.99 -9.08
CA LEU A 84 0.01 -15.96 -8.20
C LEU A 84 1.02 -16.84 -8.95
N ASP A 85 0.69 -17.24 -10.18
CA ASP A 85 1.60 -18.02 -11.02
C ASP A 85 2.83 -17.20 -11.46
N HIS A 86 2.66 -15.89 -11.69
CA HIS A 86 3.78 -14.96 -11.92
C HIS A 86 4.64 -14.82 -10.68
N LEU A 87 4.03 -14.61 -9.51
CA LEU A 87 4.75 -14.52 -8.24
C LEU A 87 5.58 -15.78 -7.97
N ARG A 88 5.02 -16.98 -8.19
CA ARG A 88 5.79 -18.25 -8.06
C ARG A 88 7.02 -18.28 -8.97
N ARG A 89 6.89 -17.83 -10.23
CA ARG A 89 8.01 -17.76 -11.17
C ARG A 89 9.08 -16.76 -10.70
N LEU A 90 8.67 -15.60 -10.20
CA LEU A 90 9.61 -14.61 -9.65
C LEU A 90 10.33 -15.15 -8.42
N CYS A 91 9.62 -15.75 -7.47
CA CYS A 91 10.21 -16.35 -6.27
C CYS A 91 11.06 -17.59 -6.53
N SER A 92 10.90 -18.25 -7.70
CA SER A 92 11.82 -19.30 -8.13
C SER A 92 13.14 -18.76 -8.68
N ARG A 93 13.18 -17.50 -9.09
CA ARG A 93 14.34 -16.82 -9.65
C ARG A 93 15.02 -15.91 -8.64
N PHE A 94 14.26 -15.07 -7.96
CA PHE A 94 14.74 -14.09 -7.00
C PHE A 94 14.44 -14.53 -5.57
N HIS A 95 15.38 -14.24 -4.68
CA HIS A 95 15.20 -14.43 -3.26
C HIS A 95 14.66 -13.13 -2.63
N PHE A 96 13.36 -13.08 -2.39
CA PHE A 96 12.73 -11.96 -1.68
C PHE A 96 12.84 -12.15 -0.16
N ASP A 97 13.16 -11.07 0.56
CA ASP A 97 13.09 -11.07 2.03
C ASP A 97 11.65 -11.27 2.51
N HIS A 98 10.70 -10.65 1.82
CA HIS A 98 9.28 -10.80 2.03
C HIS A 98 8.47 -10.28 0.82
N ILE A 99 7.18 -10.58 0.82
CA ILE A 99 6.19 -10.08 -0.14
C ILE A 99 5.08 -9.36 0.62
N THR A 100 4.65 -8.23 0.10
CA THR A 100 3.56 -7.43 0.65
C THR A 100 2.50 -7.13 -0.41
N GLU A 101 1.32 -6.70 0.04
CA GLU A 101 0.22 -6.28 -0.82
C GLU A 101 -0.52 -5.11 -0.15
N HIS A 102 -1.25 -4.31 -0.94
CA HIS A 102 -2.10 -3.25 -0.44
C HIS A 102 -3.36 -3.78 0.24
N PHE A 103 -3.79 -3.08 1.27
CA PHE A 103 -5.13 -3.24 1.82
C PHE A 103 -6.16 -2.56 0.91
N GLY A 104 -7.29 -3.20 0.63
CA GLY A 104 -8.39 -2.62 -0.12
C GLY A 104 -8.87 -3.49 -1.29
N PHE A 105 -9.82 -2.96 -2.04
CA PHE A 105 -10.23 -3.50 -3.32
C PHE A 105 -10.00 -2.47 -4.42
N MET A 106 -9.65 -2.95 -5.62
CA MET A 106 -9.41 -2.07 -6.76
C MET A 106 -10.74 -1.65 -7.39
N THR A 107 -10.89 -0.36 -7.69
CA THR A 107 -12.13 0.21 -8.24
C THR A 107 -12.36 -0.09 -9.72
N GLY A 108 -11.32 -0.44 -10.48
CA GLY A 108 -11.45 -0.71 -11.93
C GLY A 108 -12.17 -2.02 -12.22
N ALA A 109 -12.90 -2.08 -13.35
CA ALA A 109 -13.49 -3.31 -13.85
C ALA A 109 -12.43 -4.30 -14.34
N ASP A 110 -11.31 -3.77 -14.84
CA ASP A 110 -10.19 -4.55 -15.35
C ASP A 110 -9.11 -4.72 -14.29
N PHE A 111 -8.57 -5.95 -14.23
CA PHE A 111 -7.44 -6.26 -13.38
C PHE A 111 -6.21 -5.41 -13.75
N HIS A 112 -5.45 -4.96 -12.77
CA HIS A 112 -4.34 -3.99 -12.88
C HIS A 112 -4.77 -2.54 -13.19
N HIS A 113 -6.03 -2.20 -12.98
CA HIS A 113 -6.53 -0.83 -13.11
C HIS A 113 -7.34 -0.44 -11.87
N GLY A 114 -7.38 0.84 -11.60
CA GLY A 114 -8.09 1.40 -10.45
C GLY A 114 -7.18 1.82 -9.31
N ALA A 115 -7.79 2.15 -8.19
CA ALA A 115 -7.11 2.50 -6.94
C ALA A 115 -7.72 1.72 -5.78
N PRO A 116 -6.94 1.38 -4.75
CA PRO A 116 -7.44 0.69 -3.59
C PRO A 116 -8.39 1.60 -2.79
N LEU A 117 -9.59 1.11 -2.52
CA LEU A 117 -10.56 1.74 -1.63
C LEU A 117 -10.80 0.86 -0.41
N SER A 118 -11.22 1.50 0.68
CA SER A 118 -11.59 0.82 1.92
C SER A 118 -12.75 -0.15 1.72
N ILE A 119 -12.80 -1.16 2.57
CA ILE A 119 -13.83 -2.19 2.59
C ILE A 119 -14.32 -2.45 4.01
N PRO A 120 -15.61 -2.75 4.21
CA PRO A 120 -16.14 -3.02 5.54
C PRO A 120 -15.44 -4.18 6.25
N TYR A 121 -15.15 -4.02 7.54
CA TYR A 121 -14.65 -5.09 8.39
C TYR A 121 -15.78 -6.01 8.83
N THR A 122 -15.95 -7.13 8.15
CA THR A 122 -16.96 -8.17 8.41
C THR A 122 -16.31 -9.55 8.48
N ALA A 123 -17.07 -10.55 8.91
CA ALA A 123 -16.60 -11.95 8.89
C ALA A 123 -16.30 -12.43 7.46
N GLN A 124 -17.06 -11.99 6.46
CA GLN A 124 -16.89 -12.34 5.07
C GLN A 124 -15.63 -11.71 4.47
N THR A 125 -15.45 -10.40 4.64
CA THR A 125 -14.25 -9.71 4.13
C THR A 125 -13.00 -10.21 4.81
N LEU A 126 -13.06 -10.52 6.12
CA LEU A 126 -11.97 -11.14 6.83
C LEU A 126 -11.64 -12.54 6.26
N ALA A 127 -12.65 -13.36 5.98
CA ALA A 127 -12.45 -14.69 5.39
C ALA A 127 -11.83 -14.61 3.98
N ILE A 128 -12.30 -13.68 3.13
CA ILE A 128 -11.73 -13.44 1.80
C ILE A 128 -10.27 -13.01 1.92
N GLY A 129 -9.97 -11.98 2.72
CA GLY A 129 -8.61 -11.47 2.87
C GLY A 129 -7.63 -12.54 3.38
N ARG A 130 -8.04 -13.34 4.36
CA ARG A 130 -7.24 -14.47 4.87
C ARG A 130 -6.99 -15.55 3.82
N ASP A 131 -7.99 -15.91 3.03
CA ASP A 131 -7.82 -16.86 1.90
C ASP A 131 -6.82 -16.33 0.88
N ARG A 132 -6.93 -15.05 0.51
CA ARG A 132 -6.03 -14.42 -0.46
C ARG A 132 -4.59 -14.34 0.05
N LEU A 133 -4.40 -13.91 1.30
CA LEU A 133 -3.06 -13.87 1.93
C LEU A 133 -2.42 -15.24 2.06
N ALA A 134 -3.22 -16.27 2.40
CA ALA A 134 -2.72 -17.65 2.45
C ALA A 134 -2.23 -18.13 1.07
N ARG A 135 -2.93 -17.75 -0.02
CA ARG A 135 -2.51 -18.08 -1.39
C ARG A 135 -1.25 -17.31 -1.81
N ILE A 136 -1.11 -16.05 -1.41
CA ILE A 136 0.11 -15.28 -1.63
C ILE A 136 1.27 -15.94 -0.89
N ALA A 137 1.10 -16.29 0.40
CA ALA A 137 2.11 -16.96 1.20
C ALA A 137 2.53 -18.33 0.61
N ASP A 138 1.57 -19.13 0.13
CA ASP A 138 1.84 -20.37 -0.59
C ASP A 138 2.62 -20.13 -1.89
N ALA A 139 2.29 -19.06 -2.62
CA ALA A 139 2.94 -18.75 -3.89
C ALA A 139 4.38 -18.26 -3.73
N CYS A 140 4.68 -17.46 -2.71
CA CYS A 140 6.00 -16.87 -2.51
C CYS A 140 6.92 -17.68 -1.60
N GLY A 141 6.37 -18.41 -0.62
CA GLY A 141 7.16 -19.19 0.35
C GLY A 141 8.01 -18.36 1.29
N CYS A 142 7.79 -17.05 1.38
CA CYS A 142 8.46 -16.12 2.29
C CYS A 142 7.44 -15.40 3.19
N PRO A 143 7.85 -14.57 4.17
CA PRO A 143 6.93 -13.79 4.98
C PRO A 143 6.04 -12.89 4.14
N VAL A 144 4.79 -12.71 4.56
CA VAL A 144 3.79 -11.88 3.87
C VAL A 144 3.29 -10.78 4.79
N GLY A 145 3.13 -9.58 4.25
CA GLY A 145 2.61 -8.42 4.95
C GLY A 145 1.52 -7.67 4.19
N LEU A 146 0.89 -6.75 4.89
CA LEU A 146 -0.08 -5.81 4.34
C LEU A 146 0.29 -4.38 4.69
N GLU A 147 0.04 -3.49 3.75
CA GLU A 147 0.18 -2.05 3.96
C GLU A 147 -1.13 -1.42 4.47
N ASN A 148 -1.01 -0.42 5.37
CA ASN A 148 -2.14 0.38 5.80
C ASN A 148 -2.60 1.35 4.71
N LEU A 149 -3.91 1.60 4.66
CA LEU A 149 -4.52 2.45 3.64
C LEU A 149 -4.59 3.92 4.08
N ALA A 150 -4.26 4.85 3.17
CA ALA A 150 -4.45 6.29 3.38
C ALA A 150 -5.94 6.69 3.42
N PHE A 151 -6.73 6.03 2.56
CA PHE A 151 -8.12 6.36 2.34
C PHE A 151 -9.05 5.61 3.31
N SER A 152 -10.01 6.34 3.88
CA SER A 152 -11.15 5.79 4.63
C SER A 152 -12.38 6.65 4.38
N TYR A 153 -13.57 6.06 4.37
CA TYR A 153 -14.80 6.82 4.21
C TYR A 153 -15.24 7.52 5.51
N SER A 154 -14.90 6.93 6.65
CA SER A 154 -15.36 7.39 7.96
C SER A 154 -14.28 7.27 9.04
N LEU A 155 -14.47 8.02 10.13
CA LEU A 155 -13.62 7.92 11.32
C LEU A 155 -13.68 6.52 11.97
N GLU A 156 -14.83 5.85 11.86
CA GLU A 156 -14.99 4.50 12.43
C GLU A 156 -14.13 3.49 11.67
N GLU A 157 -14.01 3.60 10.34
CA GLU A 157 -13.08 2.77 9.58
C GLU A 157 -11.64 3.00 10.01
N VAL A 158 -11.23 4.27 10.17
CA VAL A 158 -9.87 4.60 10.66
C VAL A 158 -9.59 3.93 12.00
N LYS A 159 -10.54 3.99 12.94
CA LYS A 159 -10.40 3.40 14.29
C LYS A 159 -10.27 1.88 14.27
N ARG A 160 -10.87 1.21 13.30
CA ARG A 160 -10.89 -0.25 13.21
C ARG A 160 -9.84 -0.82 12.27
N HIS A 161 -9.10 0.04 11.56
CA HIS A 161 -8.18 -0.39 10.51
C HIS A 161 -7.03 -1.26 11.06
N GLY A 162 -6.40 -0.86 12.16
CA GLY A 162 -5.35 -1.64 12.79
C GLY A 162 -5.81 -3.03 13.26
N ASP A 163 -6.98 -3.11 13.89
CA ASP A 163 -7.59 -4.39 14.30
C ASP A 163 -7.87 -5.29 13.10
N PHE A 164 -8.34 -4.71 11.98
CA PHE A 164 -8.62 -5.48 10.76
C PHE A 164 -7.33 -6.02 10.15
N LEU A 165 -6.28 -5.19 10.04
CA LEU A 165 -4.97 -5.63 9.57
C LEU A 165 -4.43 -6.77 10.44
N GLU A 166 -4.45 -6.63 11.76
CA GLU A 166 -3.98 -7.67 12.66
C GLU A 166 -4.77 -8.97 12.51
N ALA A 167 -6.09 -8.89 12.44
CA ALA A 167 -6.94 -10.05 12.24
C ALA A 167 -6.64 -10.78 10.92
N LEU A 168 -6.25 -10.06 9.88
CA LEU A 168 -5.88 -10.63 8.58
C LEU A 168 -4.56 -11.38 8.64
N ILE A 169 -3.52 -10.77 9.20
CA ILE A 169 -2.14 -11.28 9.12
C ILE A 169 -1.78 -12.30 10.23
N SER A 170 -2.45 -12.24 11.38
CA SER A 170 -2.11 -13.09 12.55
C SER A 170 -2.11 -14.59 12.24
N PRO A 171 -3.07 -15.16 11.45
CA PRO A 171 -3.06 -16.60 11.15
C PRO A 171 -1.83 -17.05 10.35
N LEU A 172 -1.19 -16.15 9.63
CA LEU A 172 -0.01 -16.41 8.81
C LEU A 172 1.30 -15.99 9.50
N ASN A 173 1.23 -15.54 10.75
CA ASN A 173 2.33 -14.85 11.40
C ASN A 173 2.91 -13.73 10.52
N GLY A 174 2.03 -13.03 9.82
CA GLY A 174 2.37 -11.93 8.93
C GLY A 174 2.70 -10.64 9.67
N PHE A 175 3.01 -9.61 8.92
CA PHE A 175 3.43 -8.31 9.43
C PHE A 175 2.70 -7.16 8.70
N ILE A 176 2.93 -5.94 9.16
CA ILE A 176 2.37 -4.71 8.58
C ILE A 176 3.50 -3.85 8.03
N ILE A 177 3.30 -3.29 6.83
CA ILE A 177 3.93 -2.05 6.41
C ILE A 177 3.11 -0.91 7.05
N LEU A 178 3.78 -0.07 7.80
CA LEU A 178 3.19 1.17 8.28
C LEU A 178 3.67 2.32 7.38
N ASP A 179 2.87 2.67 6.39
CA ASP A 179 3.12 3.89 5.62
C ASP A 179 2.73 5.11 6.46
N LEU A 180 3.74 5.96 6.75
CA LEU A 180 3.58 7.14 7.60
C LEU A 180 2.94 8.32 6.85
N HIS A 181 3.00 8.35 5.54
CA HIS A 181 2.25 9.34 4.77
C HIS A 181 0.77 8.98 4.72
N ASN A 182 0.43 7.69 4.62
CA ASN A 182 -0.93 7.19 4.78
C ASN A 182 -1.49 7.55 6.17
N LEU A 183 -0.67 7.34 7.20
CA LEU A 183 -1.01 7.77 8.56
C LEU A 183 -1.22 9.29 8.64
N TYR A 184 -0.33 10.09 8.01
CA TYR A 184 -0.43 11.55 7.94
C TYR A 184 -1.72 12.00 7.24
N CYS A 185 -2.12 11.32 6.16
CA CYS A 185 -3.41 11.55 5.52
C CYS A 185 -4.57 11.37 6.50
N GLN A 186 -4.58 10.29 7.26
CA GLN A 186 -5.63 10.01 8.24
C GLN A 186 -5.63 11.03 9.41
N LEU A 187 -4.45 11.38 9.95
CA LEU A 187 -4.32 12.40 10.99
C LEU A 187 -4.96 13.72 10.56
N HIS A 188 -4.64 14.18 9.34
CA HIS A 188 -5.14 15.44 8.82
C HIS A 188 -6.62 15.35 8.45
N ASN A 189 -7.01 14.36 7.67
CA ASN A 189 -8.35 14.25 7.09
C ASN A 189 -9.42 14.03 8.16
N PHE A 190 -9.09 13.34 9.25
CA PHE A 190 -10.01 13.03 10.34
C PHE A 190 -9.72 13.82 11.64
N SER A 191 -8.77 14.76 11.60
CA SER A 191 -8.40 15.62 12.74
C SER A 191 -8.04 14.81 14.00
N LEU A 192 -7.21 13.79 13.83
CA LEU A 192 -6.69 12.94 14.90
C LEU A 192 -5.30 13.42 15.34
N ASP A 193 -4.93 13.13 16.58
CA ASP A 193 -3.56 13.25 17.05
C ASP A 193 -2.78 11.93 16.81
N PHE A 194 -1.44 12.06 16.80
CA PHE A 194 -0.56 10.93 16.52
C PHE A 194 -0.68 9.82 17.56
N GLU A 195 -0.70 10.18 18.84
CA GLU A 195 -0.72 9.24 19.95
C GLU A 195 -2.00 8.38 19.91
N THR A 196 -3.12 9.01 19.61
CA THR A 196 -4.41 8.31 19.44
C THR A 196 -4.35 7.35 18.25
N LEU A 197 -3.90 7.81 17.08
CA LEU A 197 -3.95 7.00 15.87
C LEU A 197 -2.91 5.87 15.90
N ILE A 198 -1.67 6.14 16.33
CA ILE A 198 -0.62 5.11 16.37
C ILE A 198 -0.95 3.99 17.37
N GLY A 199 -1.66 4.33 18.45
CA GLY A 199 -2.12 3.37 19.46
C GLY A 199 -3.17 2.37 18.96
N LEU A 200 -3.75 2.60 17.77
CA LEU A 200 -4.70 1.67 17.14
C LEU A 200 -4.00 0.57 16.30
N TYR A 201 -2.69 0.67 16.10
CA TYR A 201 -1.95 -0.31 15.31
C TYR A 201 -1.20 -1.32 16.20
N PRO A 202 -1.09 -2.59 15.81
CA PRO A 202 -0.31 -3.60 16.50
C PRO A 202 1.19 -3.40 16.21
N LEU A 203 1.84 -2.54 17.00
CA LEU A 203 3.21 -2.04 16.75
C LEU A 203 4.27 -3.16 16.73
N GLU A 204 4.03 -4.25 17.42
CA GLU A 204 4.87 -5.46 17.37
C GLU A 204 4.79 -6.23 16.04
N ARG A 205 3.82 -5.87 15.18
CA ARG A 205 3.68 -6.44 13.84
C ARG A 205 4.29 -5.56 12.75
N ILE A 206 4.80 -4.38 13.08
CA ILE A 206 5.42 -3.49 12.10
C ILE A 206 6.84 -3.99 11.80
N ARG A 207 7.05 -4.45 10.56
CA ARG A 207 8.34 -4.87 10.03
C ARG A 207 8.97 -3.85 9.11
N GLU A 208 8.13 -3.05 8.47
CA GLU A 208 8.49 -2.07 7.47
C GLU A 208 7.73 -0.77 7.69
N ILE A 209 8.41 0.33 7.43
CA ILE A 209 7.83 1.67 7.43
C ILE A 209 8.06 2.27 6.05
N HIS A 210 7.01 2.79 5.43
CA HIS A 210 7.11 3.62 4.24
C HIS A 210 7.05 5.10 4.60
N ILE A 211 7.79 5.91 3.85
CA ILE A 211 7.67 7.37 3.84
C ILE A 211 7.56 7.85 2.39
N SER A 212 6.63 8.72 2.15
CA SER A 212 6.38 9.30 0.85
C SER A 212 5.90 10.75 0.97
N GLY A 213 5.75 11.41 -0.15
CA GLY A 213 5.05 12.69 -0.25
C GLY A 213 3.76 12.54 -1.04
N GLY A 214 2.99 13.59 -1.11
CA GLY A 214 1.74 13.60 -1.88
C GLY A 214 1.12 14.97 -1.95
N SER A 215 -0.05 15.05 -2.56
CA SER A 215 -0.71 16.30 -2.89
C SER A 215 -1.77 16.73 -1.87
N TRP A 216 -2.16 17.99 -1.99
CA TRP A 216 -3.32 18.56 -1.32
C TRP A 216 -4.45 18.77 -2.33
N GLU A 217 -5.64 18.34 -1.99
CA GLU A 217 -6.84 18.54 -2.79
C GLU A 217 -7.82 19.43 -2.02
N THR A 218 -8.38 20.44 -2.71
CA THR A 218 -9.45 21.26 -2.16
C THR A 218 -10.77 20.61 -2.55
N THR A 219 -11.70 20.49 -1.62
CA THR A 219 -13.01 19.92 -1.89
C THR A 219 -13.94 20.96 -2.50
N ALA A 220 -14.82 20.57 -3.42
CA ALA A 220 -15.82 21.46 -4.00
C ALA A 220 -16.93 21.79 -3.00
N LEU A 221 -17.22 20.87 -2.08
CA LEU A 221 -18.22 21.02 -1.03
C LEU A 221 -17.83 22.03 0.06
N ASP A 222 -16.54 22.14 0.37
CA ASP A 222 -15.99 23.05 1.36
C ASP A 222 -14.63 23.58 0.85
N PRO A 223 -14.62 24.75 0.17
CA PRO A 223 -13.40 25.32 -0.39
C PRO A 223 -12.32 25.66 0.64
N ASP A 224 -12.66 25.80 1.91
CA ASP A 224 -11.71 26.06 2.99
C ASP A 224 -11.10 24.76 3.52
N ARG A 225 -11.68 23.60 3.19
CA ARG A 225 -11.19 22.28 3.58
C ARG A 225 -10.24 21.72 2.54
N ARG A 226 -9.05 21.33 2.99
CA ARG A 226 -8.08 20.61 2.19
C ARG A 226 -8.00 19.16 2.65
N VAL A 227 -7.94 18.24 1.72
CA VAL A 227 -7.74 16.81 1.95
C VAL A 227 -6.31 16.45 1.56
N ARG A 228 -5.60 15.76 2.45
CA ARG A 228 -4.28 15.20 2.12
C ARG A 228 -4.47 13.91 1.33
N ARG A 229 -3.75 13.80 0.22
CA ARG A 229 -3.83 12.66 -0.70
C ARG A 229 -2.49 11.95 -0.77
N ASP A 230 -2.55 10.66 -0.76
CA ASP A 230 -1.40 9.80 -1.02
C ASP A 230 -1.24 9.64 -2.55
N THR A 231 -0.35 10.42 -3.14
CA THR A 231 -0.13 10.48 -4.59
C THR A 231 1.31 10.21 -5.00
N HIS A 232 2.23 10.15 -4.06
CA HIS A 232 3.65 9.86 -4.24
C HIS A 232 4.35 10.75 -5.28
N ASP A 233 3.81 11.93 -5.57
CA ASP A 233 4.27 12.83 -6.62
C ASP A 233 5.06 14.06 -6.12
N ASP A 234 5.25 14.17 -4.81
CA ASP A 234 5.94 15.29 -4.15
C ASP A 234 7.00 14.78 -3.16
N ARG A 235 7.81 15.68 -2.67
CA ARG A 235 8.82 15.43 -1.63
C ARG A 235 8.18 14.99 -0.33
N VAL A 236 8.94 14.23 0.46
CA VAL A 236 8.52 13.83 1.82
C VAL A 236 8.36 15.08 2.70
N PRO A 237 7.16 15.34 3.26
CA PRO A 237 6.97 16.51 4.15
C PRO A 237 7.71 16.36 5.48
N GLU A 238 8.05 17.51 6.09
CA GLU A 238 8.71 17.55 7.40
C GLU A 238 7.91 16.81 8.49
N GLU A 239 6.59 16.86 8.40
CA GLU A 239 5.69 16.17 9.32
C GLU A 239 5.87 14.65 9.26
N VAL A 240 6.07 14.08 8.07
CA VAL A 240 6.32 12.64 7.90
C VAL A 240 7.68 12.24 8.46
N PHE A 241 8.72 13.06 8.29
CA PHE A 241 9.99 12.82 8.96
C PHE A 241 9.89 12.90 10.50
N ALA A 242 9.09 13.83 11.01
CA ALA A 242 8.81 13.90 12.45
C ALA A 242 8.05 12.68 12.96
N LEU A 243 7.09 12.16 12.18
CA LEU A 243 6.40 10.89 12.45
C LEU A 243 7.40 9.73 12.46
N LEU A 244 8.30 9.65 11.50
CA LEU A 244 9.33 8.61 11.41
C LEU A 244 10.18 8.56 12.69
N GLN A 245 10.67 9.71 13.16
CA GLN A 245 11.47 9.80 14.40
C GLN A 245 10.69 9.28 15.62
N LYS A 246 9.40 9.57 15.70
CA LYS A 246 8.54 9.12 16.81
C LYS A 246 8.18 7.64 16.71
N THR A 247 8.03 7.11 15.49
CA THR A 247 7.49 5.77 15.25
C THR A 247 8.55 4.67 15.39
N ILE A 248 9.78 4.91 14.91
CA ILE A 248 10.86 3.89 14.97
C ILE A 248 11.02 3.29 16.37
N PRO A 249 11.07 4.07 17.47
CA PRO A 249 11.21 3.53 18.82
C PRO A 249 10.04 2.64 19.27
N LEU A 250 8.88 2.77 18.65
CA LEU A 250 7.67 2.03 19.01
C LEU A 250 7.54 0.68 18.30
N CYS A 251 8.36 0.43 17.26
CA CYS A 251 8.25 -0.73 16.38
C CYS A 251 9.41 -1.73 16.62
N PRO A 252 9.29 -2.66 17.58
CA PRO A 252 10.41 -3.53 17.98
C PRO A 252 10.85 -4.52 16.90
N GLN A 253 10.02 -4.79 15.90
CA GLN A 253 10.29 -5.72 14.80
C GLN A 253 10.69 -5.01 13.49
N LEU A 254 10.89 -3.70 13.52
CA LEU A 254 11.22 -2.91 12.34
C LEU A 254 12.55 -3.36 11.72
N LYS A 255 12.54 -3.62 10.43
CA LYS A 255 13.70 -4.06 9.64
C LYS A 255 14.03 -3.12 8.51
N TYR A 256 13.03 -2.48 7.90
CA TYR A 256 13.20 -1.60 6.76
C TYR A 256 12.47 -0.28 6.95
N VAL A 257 13.09 0.79 6.43
CA VAL A 257 12.41 2.07 6.15
C VAL A 257 12.61 2.34 4.67
N VAL A 258 11.51 2.38 3.94
CA VAL A 258 11.48 2.55 2.48
C VAL A 258 11.02 3.96 2.15
N MET A 259 11.73 4.62 1.24
CA MET A 259 11.27 5.89 0.68
C MET A 259 10.67 5.65 -0.71
N GLU A 260 9.45 6.14 -0.90
CA GLU A 260 8.70 6.00 -2.14
C GLU A 260 8.45 7.35 -2.79
N GLN A 261 8.66 7.41 -4.10
CA GLN A 261 8.23 8.52 -4.94
C GLN A 261 8.01 8.04 -6.37
N LEU A 262 6.94 8.51 -7.01
CA LEU A 262 6.67 8.20 -8.42
C LEU A 262 7.55 9.02 -9.36
N GLY A 263 7.92 8.44 -10.51
CA GLY A 263 8.73 9.10 -11.53
C GLY A 263 8.12 10.39 -12.06
N THR A 264 6.79 10.51 -12.05
CA THR A 264 6.10 11.76 -12.44
C THR A 264 6.49 12.96 -11.58
N GLY A 265 6.91 12.75 -10.32
CA GLY A 265 7.44 13.76 -9.42
C GLY A 265 8.94 14.02 -9.57
N LEU A 266 9.66 13.25 -10.42
CA LEU A 266 11.12 13.25 -10.53
C LEU A 266 11.65 13.70 -11.89
N GLN A 267 10.86 14.45 -12.64
CA GLN A 267 11.19 14.83 -14.02
C GLN A 267 12.22 15.96 -14.12
N SER A 268 12.43 16.76 -13.06
CA SER A 268 13.40 17.85 -13.05
C SER A 268 14.68 17.50 -12.29
N PRO A 269 15.82 18.13 -12.62
CA PRO A 269 17.05 17.99 -11.83
C PRO A 269 16.85 18.37 -10.36
N GLU A 270 16.04 19.40 -10.07
CA GLU A 270 15.74 19.89 -8.74
C GLU A 270 14.95 18.85 -7.93
N SER A 271 13.95 18.21 -8.54
CA SER A 271 13.17 17.16 -7.88
C SER A 271 14.01 15.91 -7.59
N ARG A 272 14.91 15.53 -8.51
CA ARG A 272 15.86 14.42 -8.30
C ARG A 272 16.87 14.72 -7.20
N GLN A 273 17.37 15.95 -7.13
CA GLN A 273 18.22 16.37 -6.02
C GLN A 273 17.45 16.36 -4.70
N GLY A 274 16.19 16.80 -4.70
CA GLY A 274 15.29 16.73 -3.56
C GLY A 274 15.11 15.31 -3.05
N PHE A 275 14.88 14.36 -3.96
CA PHE A 275 14.78 12.92 -3.65
C PHE A 275 16.02 12.40 -2.92
N CYS A 276 17.22 12.71 -3.43
CA CYS A 276 18.47 12.31 -2.77
C CYS A 276 18.59 12.94 -1.36
N GLN A 277 18.21 14.22 -1.20
CA GLN A 277 18.23 14.88 0.11
C GLN A 277 17.26 14.23 1.10
N ASP A 278 16.06 13.88 0.66
CA ASP A 278 15.05 13.23 1.48
C ASP A 278 15.51 11.83 1.91
N PHE A 279 16.13 11.07 1.00
CA PHE A 279 16.73 9.77 1.35
C PHE A 279 17.85 9.91 2.38
N ILE A 280 18.78 10.84 2.20
CA ILE A 280 19.89 11.10 3.14
C ILE A 280 19.34 11.49 4.52
N LYS A 281 18.27 12.29 4.55
CA LYS A 281 17.60 12.67 5.80
C LYS A 281 16.94 11.46 6.47
N MET A 282 16.23 10.62 5.73
CA MET A 282 15.67 9.37 6.23
C MET A 282 16.77 8.47 6.81
N GLU A 283 17.85 8.25 6.04
CA GLU A 283 18.99 7.42 6.46
C GLU A 283 19.59 7.94 7.78
N ALA A 284 19.77 9.25 7.91
CA ALA A 284 20.28 9.85 9.13
C ALA A 284 19.37 9.57 10.35
N ILE A 285 18.06 9.61 10.18
CA ILE A 285 17.10 9.26 11.24
C ILE A 285 17.22 7.78 11.62
N VAL A 286 17.29 6.90 10.61
CA VAL A 286 17.43 5.45 10.81
C VAL A 286 18.74 5.11 11.54
N VAL A 287 19.85 5.69 11.13
CA VAL A 287 21.18 5.45 11.75
C VAL A 287 21.26 5.96 13.20
N GLN A 288 20.58 7.06 13.50
CA GLN A 288 20.51 7.60 14.87
C GLN A 288 19.63 6.77 15.79
N SER A 289 18.77 5.91 15.24
CA SER A 289 17.95 5.01 16.05
C SER A 289 18.82 3.95 16.73
N THR A 290 18.57 3.72 18.01
CA THR A 290 19.28 2.68 18.78
C THR A 290 18.69 1.28 18.60
N HIS A 291 17.68 1.13 17.74
CA HIS A 291 17.00 -0.13 17.50
C HIS A 291 17.88 -1.07 16.67
N HIS A 292 17.90 -2.32 17.10
CA HIS A 292 18.49 -3.42 16.33
C HIS A 292 17.34 -4.16 15.64
N SER A 293 17.41 -4.30 14.33
CA SER A 293 16.48 -5.15 13.60
C SER A 293 16.58 -6.58 14.13
N PRO A 294 15.51 -7.20 14.57
CA PRO A 294 15.50 -8.62 14.84
C PRO A 294 15.77 -9.38 13.53
N GLY A 295 16.14 -10.64 13.65
CA GLY A 295 16.19 -11.54 12.50
C GLY A 295 14.81 -11.67 11.82
N ASN A 296 14.69 -12.57 10.87
CA ASN A 296 13.43 -12.87 10.21
C ASN A 296 12.47 -13.59 11.16
N THR A 297 11.63 -12.85 11.89
CA THR A 297 10.72 -13.38 12.91
C THR A 297 9.33 -13.71 12.35
N PHE A 298 8.97 -13.15 11.19
CA PHE A 298 7.71 -13.38 10.51
C PHE A 298 7.88 -14.47 9.45
N LEU A 299 8.13 -15.68 9.88
CA LEU A 299 8.22 -16.83 8.98
C LEU A 299 6.82 -17.26 8.54
N PRO A 300 6.65 -17.67 7.26
CA PRO A 300 5.39 -18.23 6.83
C PRO A 300 5.08 -19.48 7.66
N PRO A 301 3.81 -19.76 7.95
CA PRO A 301 3.44 -21.01 8.58
C PRO A 301 3.87 -22.18 7.69
N SER A 302 4.03 -23.36 8.29
CA SER A 302 4.23 -24.61 7.53
C SER A 302 3.15 -24.71 6.45
N PRO A 303 3.42 -25.37 5.29
CA PRO A 303 2.52 -25.37 4.15
C PRO A 303 1.06 -25.55 4.56
N VAL A 304 0.25 -24.55 4.31
CA VAL A 304 -1.17 -24.58 4.60
C VAL A 304 -1.86 -25.32 3.46
N SER A 305 -2.66 -26.35 3.80
CA SER A 305 -3.56 -26.93 2.80
C SER A 305 -4.59 -25.89 2.40
N LEU A 306 -4.44 -25.32 1.22
CA LEU A 306 -5.40 -24.37 0.67
C LEU A 306 -6.74 -25.07 0.39
N GLY A 307 -7.80 -24.53 0.98
CA GLY A 307 -9.17 -24.97 0.68
C GLY A 307 -9.69 -24.42 -0.66
N PRO A 308 -10.96 -24.68 -0.98
CA PRO A 308 -11.65 -23.96 -2.06
C PRO A 308 -11.53 -22.45 -1.86
N VAL A 309 -11.51 -21.72 -2.97
CA VAL A 309 -11.46 -20.24 -2.94
C VAL A 309 -12.68 -19.69 -2.20
N VAL A 310 -12.45 -18.76 -1.30
CA VAL A 310 -13.52 -18.05 -0.59
C VAL A 310 -14.04 -16.91 -1.47
N GLU A 311 -15.34 -16.90 -1.71
CA GLU A 311 -16.03 -15.88 -2.52
C GLU A 311 -17.28 -15.36 -1.81
N ASP A 312 -17.65 -14.13 -2.11
CA ASP A 312 -18.93 -13.50 -1.75
C ASP A 312 -19.44 -12.71 -2.96
N LEU A 313 -20.36 -13.31 -3.71
CA LEU A 313 -20.89 -12.71 -4.93
C LEU A 313 -21.77 -11.48 -4.67
N GLU A 314 -22.37 -11.38 -3.48
CA GLU A 314 -23.11 -10.18 -3.08
C GLU A 314 -22.15 -9.01 -2.84
N LEU A 315 -21.06 -9.24 -2.10
CA LEU A 315 -20.00 -8.27 -1.95
C LEU A 315 -19.43 -7.82 -3.29
N TYR A 316 -19.17 -8.78 -4.20
CA TYR A 316 -18.67 -8.46 -5.54
C TYR A 316 -19.63 -7.56 -6.32
N ARG A 317 -20.94 -7.85 -6.27
CA ARG A 317 -21.96 -7.00 -6.89
C ARG A 317 -21.96 -5.60 -6.31
N GLN A 318 -21.87 -5.47 -4.98
CA GLN A 318 -21.78 -4.17 -4.30
C GLN A 318 -20.51 -3.40 -4.69
N GLN A 319 -19.38 -4.07 -4.83
CA GLN A 319 -18.11 -3.46 -5.30
C GLN A 319 -18.25 -2.90 -6.72
N LEU A 320 -18.84 -3.66 -7.63
CA LEU A 320 -19.10 -3.18 -9.01
C LEU A 320 -20.08 -2.02 -9.03
N GLU A 321 -21.14 -2.06 -8.22
CA GLU A 321 -22.09 -0.98 -8.11
C GLU A 321 -21.44 0.30 -7.57
N LEU A 322 -20.65 0.19 -6.49
CA LEU A 322 -19.90 1.30 -5.92
C LEU A 322 -18.93 1.92 -6.94
N SER A 323 -18.11 1.10 -7.60
CA SER A 323 -17.19 1.57 -8.64
C SER A 323 -17.95 2.29 -9.75
N GLY A 324 -19.04 1.72 -10.24
CA GLY A 324 -19.88 2.34 -11.27
C GLY A 324 -20.51 3.67 -10.85
N ILE A 325 -20.93 3.79 -9.58
CA ILE A 325 -21.44 5.06 -9.02
C ILE A 325 -20.32 6.12 -9.03
N LEU A 326 -19.18 5.79 -8.42
CA LEU A 326 -18.05 6.73 -8.27
C LEU A 326 -17.48 7.18 -9.63
N GLU A 327 -17.34 6.26 -10.57
CA GLU A 327 -16.76 6.53 -11.89
C GLU A 327 -17.67 7.35 -12.81
N THR A 328 -18.98 7.25 -12.65
CA THR A 328 -19.95 7.81 -13.62
C THR A 328 -20.80 8.93 -13.10
N ALA A 329 -20.78 9.22 -11.80
CA ALA A 329 -21.53 10.31 -11.22
C ALA A 329 -21.06 11.68 -11.74
N LEU A 330 -22.02 12.60 -11.92
CA LEU A 330 -21.76 13.92 -12.49
C LEU A 330 -21.31 14.94 -11.44
N HIS A 331 -21.81 14.82 -10.23
CA HIS A 331 -21.53 15.71 -9.10
C HIS A 331 -21.89 15.02 -7.78
N TYR A 332 -21.54 15.62 -6.65
CA TYR A 332 -21.70 15.04 -5.33
C TYR A 332 -23.13 14.59 -5.01
N GLU A 333 -24.15 15.41 -5.32
CA GLU A 333 -25.55 15.09 -5.05
C GLU A 333 -26.02 13.85 -5.84
N ASP A 334 -25.48 13.65 -7.07
CA ASP A 334 -25.75 12.44 -7.86
C ASP A 334 -25.13 11.21 -7.22
N VAL A 335 -23.86 11.33 -6.72
CA VAL A 335 -23.23 10.24 -5.96
C VAL A 335 -24.08 9.86 -4.76
N LEU A 336 -24.44 10.85 -3.94
CA LEU A 336 -25.19 10.63 -2.70
C LEU A 336 -26.55 9.99 -2.97
N HIS A 337 -27.28 10.52 -3.96
CA HIS A 337 -28.58 9.97 -4.37
C HIS A 337 -28.46 8.51 -4.82
N ARG A 338 -27.47 8.20 -5.64
CA ARG A 338 -27.25 6.83 -6.15
C ARG A 338 -26.82 5.88 -5.04
N LEU A 339 -25.94 6.30 -4.13
CA LEU A 339 -25.54 5.50 -2.97
C LEU A 339 -26.74 5.15 -2.09
N GLN A 340 -27.59 6.13 -1.77
CA GLN A 340 -28.78 5.92 -0.95
C GLN A 340 -29.80 4.94 -1.55
N HIS A 341 -29.79 4.77 -2.89
CA HIS A 341 -30.68 3.86 -3.61
C HIS A 341 -29.97 2.57 -4.10
N SER A 342 -28.71 2.39 -3.70
CA SER A 342 -27.91 1.22 -4.06
C SER A 342 -28.09 0.03 -3.13
N SER A 343 -27.52 -1.11 -3.52
CA SER A 343 -27.43 -2.28 -2.66
C SER A 343 -26.49 -2.16 -1.47
N LEU A 344 -25.77 -1.04 -1.36
CA LEU A 344 -24.90 -0.74 -0.22
C LEU A 344 -25.66 -0.15 0.97
N ALA A 345 -26.81 0.52 0.71
CA ALA A 345 -27.59 1.19 1.75
C ALA A 345 -28.10 0.20 2.82
N GLY A 346 -27.95 0.57 4.09
CA GLY A 346 -28.37 -0.25 5.23
C GLY A 346 -27.57 -1.56 5.39
N THR A 347 -26.38 -1.64 4.82
CA THR A 347 -25.46 -2.79 4.94
C THR A 347 -24.22 -2.44 5.77
N ALA A 348 -23.27 -3.37 5.87
CA ALA A 348 -21.99 -3.16 6.56
C ALA A 348 -21.11 -2.05 5.94
N TRP A 349 -21.44 -1.56 4.74
CA TRP A 349 -20.77 -0.41 4.16
C TRP A 349 -21.01 0.89 4.94
N ASN A 350 -22.11 1.00 5.69
CA ASN A 350 -22.46 2.14 6.51
C ASN A 350 -22.32 3.47 5.75
N ILE A 351 -22.85 3.53 4.53
CA ILE A 351 -22.72 4.69 3.65
C ILE A 351 -23.29 5.97 4.27
N GLU A 352 -24.20 5.82 5.25
CA GLU A 352 -24.82 6.89 6.02
C GLU A 352 -23.82 7.65 6.92
N ASP A 353 -22.73 6.98 7.32
CA ASP A 353 -21.67 7.52 8.18
C ASP A 353 -20.48 8.07 7.40
N TRP A 354 -20.50 7.96 6.05
CA TRP A 354 -19.40 8.41 5.20
C TRP A 354 -19.27 9.94 5.21
N GLN A 355 -18.04 10.41 5.34
CA GLN A 355 -17.78 11.85 5.33
C GLN A 355 -17.97 12.42 3.92
N PRO A 356 -18.72 13.53 3.76
CA PRO A 356 -18.99 14.12 2.44
C PRO A 356 -17.73 14.37 1.61
N TYR A 357 -16.70 14.94 2.23
CA TYR A 357 -15.42 15.20 1.55
C TYR A 357 -14.66 13.94 1.17
N MET A 358 -14.86 12.82 1.89
CA MET A 358 -14.26 11.53 1.52
C MET A 358 -15.03 10.85 0.38
N ILE A 359 -16.33 11.04 0.28
CA ILE A 359 -17.13 10.63 -0.90
C ILE A 359 -16.64 11.37 -2.14
N GLU A 360 -16.45 12.69 -2.06
CA GLU A 360 -15.89 13.49 -3.15
C GLU A 360 -14.49 13.00 -3.52
N THR A 361 -13.65 12.73 -2.53
CA THR A 361 -12.30 12.19 -2.74
C THR A 361 -12.32 10.84 -3.45
N ALA A 362 -13.18 9.90 -3.02
CA ALA A 362 -13.35 8.61 -3.68
C ALA A 362 -13.79 8.74 -5.14
N THR A 363 -14.72 9.67 -5.40
CA THR A 363 -15.20 9.98 -6.75
C THR A 363 -14.07 10.50 -7.64
N ASN A 364 -13.26 11.43 -7.14
CA ASN A 364 -12.10 11.96 -7.84
C ASN A 364 -11.06 10.89 -8.15
N ILE A 365 -10.81 9.98 -7.19
CA ILE A 365 -9.92 8.84 -7.38
C ILE A 365 -10.44 7.95 -8.51
N ALA A 366 -11.68 7.48 -8.42
CA ALA A 366 -12.26 6.56 -9.39
C ALA A 366 -12.30 7.17 -10.81
N GLN A 367 -12.69 8.44 -10.93
CA GLN A 367 -12.76 9.13 -12.22
C GLN A 367 -11.37 9.42 -12.84
N LYS A 368 -10.33 9.65 -12.00
CA LYS A 368 -8.96 9.81 -12.49
C LYS A 368 -8.46 8.56 -13.21
N TRP A 369 -8.77 7.37 -12.67
CA TRP A 369 -8.36 6.11 -13.26
C TRP A 369 -9.14 5.78 -14.53
N ARG A 370 -10.43 6.05 -14.57
CA ARG A 370 -11.26 5.87 -15.77
C ARG A 370 -10.78 6.71 -16.95
N ARG A 371 -10.34 7.96 -16.71
CA ARG A 371 -9.87 8.87 -17.78
C ARG A 371 -8.57 8.43 -18.46
N LYS A 372 -7.80 7.52 -17.87
CA LYS A 372 -6.58 6.98 -18.47
C LYS A 372 -6.86 5.89 -19.52
N GLU A 373 -8.09 5.44 -19.64
CA GLU A 373 -8.53 4.40 -20.59
C GLU A 373 -9.16 4.97 -21.88
N SER A 374 -9.41 6.26 -21.95
CA SER A 374 -9.93 6.98 -23.14
C SER A 374 -8.83 7.75 -23.86
#